data_1a32af327d772a6358d0b636ea13bef6
#
_entry.id   1a32af327d772a6358d0b636ea13bef6
#
_cell.length_a   1.000
_cell.length_b   1.000
_cell.length_c   1.000
_cell.angle_alpha   90.00
_cell.angle_beta   90.00
_cell.angle_gamma   90.00
#
_symmetry.space_group_name_H-M   'P 1'
#
loop_
_entity.id
_entity.type
_entity.pdbx_description
1 polymer ?
#
loop_
_entity_poly.entity_id
_entity_poly.type
_entity_poly.pdbx_seq_one_letter_code
_entity_poly.pdbx_strand_id
1 'polypeptide(L)'
;ASAIQAKESEIADLKNLSMAERSEAAMRENSLKEQHALQLKQKQELIDYYKEMKARLSTKMIGESLEVHCSNEFNRVRASMYPYAYFDKDNDASEGTKGDFIFRDYTDDGMEYVSIMFEMKNEGDTTATKHKNEDFFAKLDKDRTTKGCEYAVLVSLLEADSELYNEGIVDVSYRYRKMFVVRPQFFMPLISLLTQASKKSIEYKRELNIARQQSVDVTRFEEQLEAFRTGFGRNYRLASEKFKAAIDEIDKSILHLNKIKEALIGSE
;
A
#
# COMPACT_ATOMS: atom_id res chain seq x y z
N ALA A 1 1.11 -31.55 75.14
CA ALA A 1 -0.19 -31.04 74.62
C ALA A 1 -0.06 -29.67 74.00
N SER A 2 0.60 -28.70 74.62
CA SER A 2 0.74 -27.31 74.08
C SER A 2 1.48 -27.18 72.73
N ALA A 3 2.56 -27.95 72.54
CA ALA A 3 3.34 -27.91 71.30
C ALA A 3 2.59 -28.53 70.07
N ILE A 4 1.73 -29.52 70.35
CA ILE A 4 0.90 -30.13 69.29
C ILE A 4 -0.18 -29.15 68.83
N GLN A 5 -0.87 -28.51 69.79
CA GLN A 5 -1.87 -27.47 69.48
C GLN A 5 -1.30 -26.30 68.72
N ALA A 6 -0.09 -25.83 69.04
CA ALA A 6 0.59 -24.78 68.32
C ALA A 6 0.87 -25.18 66.81
N LYS A 7 1.30 -26.44 66.64
CA LYS A 7 1.54 -26.98 65.30
C LYS A 7 0.24 -27.20 64.45
N GLU A 8 -0.83 -27.62 65.11
CA GLU A 8 -2.14 -27.75 64.48
C GLU A 8 -2.68 -26.40 64.01
N SER A 9 -2.50 -25.34 64.82
CA SER A 9 -2.87 -23.97 64.43
C SER A 9 -2.03 -23.49 63.25
N GLU A 10 -0.71 -23.70 63.28
CA GLU A 10 0.18 -23.33 62.20
C GLU A 10 -0.19 -24.06 60.89
N ILE A 11 -0.54 -25.33 60.94
CA ILE A 11 -1.02 -26.11 59.80
C ILE A 11 -2.35 -25.58 59.27
N ALA A 12 -3.27 -25.18 60.15
CA ALA A 12 -4.53 -24.59 59.71
C ALA A 12 -4.34 -23.24 59.03
N ASP A 13 -3.46 -22.40 59.57
CA ASP A 13 -3.13 -21.09 58.95
C ASP A 13 -2.45 -21.25 57.60
N LEU A 14 -1.50 -22.17 57.45
CA LEU A 14 -0.85 -22.48 56.18
C LEU A 14 -1.81 -23.04 55.14
N LYS A 15 -2.78 -23.88 55.57
CA LYS A 15 -3.83 -24.38 54.67
C LYS A 15 -4.73 -23.26 54.18
N ASN A 16 -5.13 -22.36 55.07
CA ASN A 16 -5.97 -21.21 54.71
C ASN A 16 -5.23 -20.28 53.76
N LEU A 17 -3.94 -20.00 54.01
CA LEU A 17 -3.10 -19.21 53.10
C LEU A 17 -2.97 -19.86 51.74
N SER A 18 -2.67 -21.16 51.69
CA SER A 18 -2.58 -21.92 50.43
C SER A 18 -3.90 -21.96 49.66
N MET A 19 -5.05 -22.04 50.34
CA MET A 19 -6.36 -21.95 49.70
C MET A 19 -6.62 -20.56 49.10
N ALA A 20 -6.26 -19.51 49.85
CA ALA A 20 -6.39 -18.13 49.39
C ALA A 20 -5.51 -17.87 48.16
N GLU A 21 -4.25 -18.30 48.19
CA GLU A 21 -3.33 -18.18 47.04
C GLU A 21 -3.82 -18.96 45.82
N ARG A 22 -4.34 -20.17 46.00
CA ARG A 22 -4.94 -20.95 44.88
C ARG A 22 -6.16 -20.28 44.30
N SER A 23 -7.03 -19.71 45.13
CA SER A 23 -8.21 -18.97 44.70
C SER A 23 -7.81 -17.72 43.91
N GLU A 24 -6.83 -16.97 44.40
CA GLU A 24 -6.31 -15.79 43.70
C GLU A 24 -5.63 -16.15 42.38
N ALA A 25 -4.84 -17.23 42.36
CA ALA A 25 -4.22 -17.72 41.13
C ALA A 25 -5.28 -18.15 40.08
N ALA A 26 -6.34 -18.86 40.52
CA ALA A 26 -7.44 -19.25 39.66
C ALA A 26 -8.20 -18.03 39.09
N MET A 27 -8.44 -17.01 39.92
CA MET A 27 -9.06 -15.75 39.43
C MET A 27 -8.18 -15.04 38.41
N ARG A 28 -6.87 -14.94 38.64
CA ARG A 28 -5.92 -14.35 37.72
C ARG A 28 -5.87 -15.13 36.40
N GLU A 29 -5.84 -16.45 36.47
CA GLU A 29 -5.85 -17.33 35.31
C GLU A 29 -7.13 -17.15 34.47
N ASN A 30 -8.29 -17.10 35.09
CA ASN A 30 -9.56 -16.87 34.43
C ASN A 30 -9.60 -15.47 33.78
N SER A 31 -9.16 -14.44 34.49
CA SER A 31 -9.09 -13.08 33.94
C SER A 31 -8.16 -13.02 32.72
N LEU A 32 -7.00 -13.68 32.75
CA LEU A 32 -6.09 -13.78 31.62
C LEU A 32 -6.71 -14.54 30.44
N LYS A 33 -7.41 -15.64 30.71
CA LYS A 33 -8.14 -16.42 29.69
C LYS A 33 -9.21 -15.56 28.99
N GLU A 34 -10.00 -14.81 29.79
CA GLU A 34 -11.02 -13.90 29.24
C GLU A 34 -10.40 -12.79 28.41
N GLN A 35 -9.30 -12.17 28.85
CA GLN A 35 -8.59 -11.16 28.11
C GLN A 35 -8.03 -11.72 26.79
N HIS A 36 -7.42 -12.90 26.83
CA HIS A 36 -6.91 -13.57 25.62
C HIS A 36 -8.04 -13.93 24.65
N ALA A 37 -9.16 -14.44 25.16
CA ALA A 37 -10.34 -14.75 24.33
C ALA A 37 -10.89 -13.51 23.63
N LEU A 38 -10.97 -12.38 24.35
CA LEU A 38 -11.39 -11.10 23.79
C LEU A 38 -10.41 -10.59 22.71
N GLN A 39 -9.11 -10.67 22.97
CA GLN A 39 -8.09 -10.29 22.00
C GLN A 39 -8.13 -11.18 20.75
N LEU A 40 -8.30 -12.49 20.93
CA LEU A 40 -8.44 -13.43 19.81
C LEU A 40 -9.67 -13.11 18.96
N LYS A 41 -10.80 -12.81 19.62
CA LYS A 41 -12.02 -12.41 18.91
C LYS A 41 -11.82 -11.14 18.09
N GLN A 42 -11.23 -10.10 18.68
CA GLN A 42 -10.94 -8.84 17.98
C GLN A 42 -10.00 -9.05 16.79
N LYS A 43 -8.97 -9.88 16.96
CA LYS A 43 -8.04 -10.20 15.87
C LYS A 43 -8.72 -11.03 14.77
N GLN A 44 -9.63 -11.95 15.12
CA GLN A 44 -10.39 -12.73 14.15
C GLN A 44 -11.34 -11.81 13.35
N GLU A 45 -12.05 -10.92 14.01
CA GLU A 45 -12.92 -9.92 13.36
C GLU A 45 -12.13 -9.05 12.37
N LEU A 46 -10.90 -8.65 12.73
CA LEU A 46 -10.01 -7.89 11.86
C LEU A 46 -9.54 -8.73 10.65
N ILE A 47 -9.20 -10.00 10.86
CA ILE A 47 -8.83 -10.93 9.78
C ILE A 47 -10.01 -11.11 8.81
N ASP A 48 -11.22 -11.32 9.34
CA ASP A 48 -12.41 -11.53 8.53
C ASP A 48 -12.78 -10.27 7.77
N TYR A 49 -12.63 -9.09 8.37
CA TYR A 49 -12.76 -7.79 7.70
C TYR A 49 -11.78 -7.66 6.51
N TYR A 50 -10.48 -7.98 6.70
CA TYR A 50 -9.51 -7.92 5.62
C TYR A 50 -9.74 -8.98 4.54
N LYS A 51 -10.19 -10.19 4.91
CA LYS A 51 -10.58 -11.23 3.94
C LYS A 51 -11.78 -10.80 3.12
N GLU A 52 -12.80 -10.23 3.76
CA GLU A 52 -13.98 -9.71 3.06
C GLU A 52 -13.63 -8.54 2.16
N MET A 53 -12.78 -7.62 2.62
CA MET A 53 -12.28 -6.50 1.82
C MET A 53 -11.50 -6.99 0.60
N LYS A 54 -10.62 -7.98 0.77
CA LYS A 54 -9.89 -8.64 -0.32
C LYS A 54 -10.84 -9.37 -1.28
N ALA A 55 -11.84 -10.08 -0.77
CA ALA A 55 -12.84 -10.77 -1.59
C ALA A 55 -13.74 -9.78 -2.35
N ARG A 56 -14.16 -8.68 -1.72
CA ARG A 56 -14.94 -7.62 -2.37
C ARG A 56 -14.16 -6.94 -3.49
N LEU A 57 -12.87 -6.65 -3.27
CA LEU A 57 -11.98 -6.12 -4.31
C LEU A 57 -11.87 -7.12 -5.48
N SER A 58 -11.63 -8.39 -5.19
CA SER A 58 -11.56 -9.46 -6.20
C SER A 58 -12.89 -9.65 -6.94
N THR A 59 -14.02 -9.69 -6.22
CA THR A 59 -15.36 -9.91 -6.83
C THR A 59 -15.81 -8.71 -7.65
N LYS A 60 -15.55 -7.47 -7.17
CA LYS A 60 -15.84 -6.25 -7.92
C LYS A 60 -15.03 -6.18 -9.21
N MET A 61 -13.77 -6.65 -9.16
CA MET A 61 -12.87 -6.68 -10.31
C MET A 61 -13.16 -7.83 -11.30
N ILE A 62 -13.84 -8.90 -10.87
CA ILE A 62 -14.31 -9.97 -11.76
C ILE A 62 -15.55 -9.54 -12.57
N GLY A 63 -16.38 -8.65 -12.02
CA GLY A 63 -17.59 -8.14 -12.67
C GLY A 63 -17.43 -6.85 -13.45
N GLU A 64 -16.33 -6.13 -13.26
CA GLU A 64 -16.03 -4.83 -13.86
C GLU A 64 -14.65 -4.87 -14.51
N SER A 65 -14.50 -4.36 -15.72
CA SER A 65 -13.15 -4.30 -16.31
C SER A 65 -12.24 -3.42 -15.44
N LEU A 66 -10.95 -3.71 -15.41
CA LEU A 66 -9.97 -2.94 -14.64
C LEU A 66 -9.99 -1.46 -15.02
N GLU A 67 -10.22 -1.17 -16.30
CA GLU A 67 -10.39 0.18 -16.83
C GLU A 67 -11.58 0.91 -16.20
N VAL A 68 -12.74 0.24 -16.13
CA VAL A 68 -13.96 0.83 -15.52
C VAL A 68 -13.74 1.05 -14.02
N HIS A 69 -13.10 0.11 -13.33
CA HIS A 69 -12.76 0.25 -11.92
C HIS A 69 -11.89 1.50 -11.67
N CYS A 70 -10.78 1.64 -12.39
CA CYS A 70 -9.87 2.79 -12.24
C CYS A 70 -10.56 4.11 -12.60
N SER A 71 -11.39 4.12 -13.66
CA SER A 71 -12.18 5.29 -14.05
C SER A 71 -13.16 5.70 -12.94
N ASN A 72 -13.86 4.76 -12.33
CA ASN A 72 -14.81 5.02 -11.25
C ASN A 72 -14.09 5.54 -9.99
N GLU A 73 -12.95 4.93 -9.61
CA GLU A 73 -12.16 5.38 -8.46
C GLU A 73 -11.63 6.81 -8.66
N PHE A 74 -11.16 7.15 -9.85
CA PHE A 74 -10.74 8.51 -10.15
C PHE A 74 -11.92 9.50 -10.11
N ASN A 75 -13.01 9.21 -10.79
CA ASN A 75 -14.16 10.09 -10.89
C ASN A 75 -14.82 10.38 -9.53
N ARG A 76 -14.73 9.44 -8.59
CA ARG A 76 -15.23 9.63 -7.20
C ARG A 76 -14.53 10.77 -6.46
N VAL A 77 -13.25 11.01 -6.73
CA VAL A 77 -12.45 12.05 -6.06
C VAL A 77 -12.11 13.23 -6.95
N ARG A 78 -12.41 13.15 -8.25
CA ARG A 78 -12.04 14.16 -9.25
C ARG A 78 -12.43 15.57 -8.84
N ALA A 79 -13.70 15.76 -8.49
CA ALA A 79 -14.23 17.09 -8.17
C ALA A 79 -13.58 17.72 -6.93
N SER A 80 -13.14 16.91 -5.95
CA SER A 80 -12.57 17.39 -4.70
C SER A 80 -11.04 17.52 -4.74
N MET A 81 -10.34 16.62 -5.44
CA MET A 81 -8.88 16.56 -5.41
C MET A 81 -8.22 17.03 -6.71
N TYR A 82 -8.91 16.89 -7.85
CA TYR A 82 -8.35 17.11 -9.18
C TYR A 82 -9.32 17.89 -10.09
N PRO A 83 -9.78 19.12 -9.70
CA PRO A 83 -10.81 19.83 -10.43
C PRO A 83 -10.41 20.26 -11.85
N TYR A 84 -9.11 20.39 -12.11
CA TYR A 84 -8.58 20.80 -13.41
C TYR A 84 -8.00 19.62 -14.20
N ALA A 85 -8.02 18.39 -13.62
CA ALA A 85 -7.39 17.26 -14.27
C ALA A 85 -8.21 16.71 -15.43
N TYR A 86 -7.50 16.37 -16.48
CA TYR A 86 -7.96 15.50 -17.55
C TYR A 86 -7.66 14.05 -17.18
N PHE A 87 -8.65 13.18 -17.24
CA PHE A 87 -8.50 11.75 -17.16
C PHE A 87 -9.51 11.10 -18.08
N ASP A 88 -9.04 10.55 -19.20
CA ASP A 88 -9.89 9.94 -20.21
C ASP A 88 -9.14 8.87 -20.98
N LYS A 89 -9.91 8.02 -21.68
CA LYS A 89 -9.35 7.01 -22.57
C LYS A 89 -8.55 7.67 -23.70
N ASP A 90 -7.40 7.06 -24.01
CA ASP A 90 -6.65 7.44 -25.20
C ASP A 90 -7.40 6.94 -26.44
N ASN A 91 -8.19 7.81 -27.04
CA ASN A 91 -8.97 7.50 -28.26
C ASN A 91 -8.22 7.83 -29.56
N ASP A 92 -7.03 8.41 -29.47
CA ASP A 92 -6.24 8.80 -30.62
C ASP A 92 -5.20 7.72 -30.97
N ALA A 93 -5.52 6.93 -31.98
CA ALA A 93 -4.64 5.92 -32.56
C ALA A 93 -3.92 6.40 -33.85
N SER A 94 -3.90 7.70 -34.13
CA SER A 94 -3.39 8.28 -35.37
C SER A 94 -1.92 7.94 -35.66
N GLU A 95 -1.12 7.72 -34.60
CA GLU A 95 0.30 7.37 -34.69
C GLU A 95 0.58 5.87 -34.48
N GLY A 96 -0.46 5.01 -34.51
CA GLY A 96 -0.34 3.56 -34.36
C GLY A 96 -0.01 3.07 -32.94
N THR A 97 -0.14 3.96 -31.96
CA THR A 97 0.04 3.68 -30.54
C THR A 97 -1.18 4.14 -29.75
N LYS A 98 -1.64 3.31 -28.82
CA LYS A 98 -2.81 3.58 -28.01
C LYS A 98 -2.63 2.97 -26.62
N GLY A 99 -2.54 3.83 -25.60
CA GLY A 99 -2.67 3.43 -24.20
C GLY A 99 -4.15 3.32 -23.80
N ASP A 100 -4.40 2.91 -22.57
CA ASP A 100 -5.78 2.81 -22.09
C ASP A 100 -6.30 4.16 -21.59
N PHE A 101 -5.53 4.88 -20.75
CA PHE A 101 -5.92 6.18 -20.21
C PHE A 101 -4.74 7.16 -20.15
N ILE A 102 -5.07 8.44 -20.25
CA ILE A 102 -4.14 9.55 -20.02
C ILE A 102 -4.66 10.39 -18.85
N PHE A 103 -3.79 10.64 -17.88
CA PHE A 103 -4.02 11.62 -16.82
C PHE A 103 -3.11 12.82 -17.07
N ARG A 104 -3.68 14.04 -16.99
CA ARG A 104 -2.96 15.31 -17.00
C ARG A 104 -3.56 16.23 -15.97
N ASP A 105 -2.74 16.92 -15.19
CA ASP A 105 -3.24 17.92 -14.26
C ASP A 105 -2.51 19.25 -14.45
N TYR A 106 -3.24 20.32 -14.17
CA TYR A 106 -2.86 21.67 -14.52
C TYR A 106 -2.93 22.56 -13.29
N THR A 107 -2.08 23.58 -13.26
CA THR A 107 -2.17 24.67 -12.29
C THR A 107 -3.33 25.59 -12.65
N ASP A 108 -3.71 26.50 -11.72
CA ASP A 108 -4.80 27.47 -11.91
C ASP A 108 -4.56 28.38 -13.13
N ASP A 109 -3.29 28.61 -13.50
CA ASP A 109 -2.87 29.36 -14.69
C ASP A 109 -2.79 28.48 -15.96
N GLY A 110 -3.26 27.24 -15.90
CA GLY A 110 -3.38 26.34 -17.05
C GLY A 110 -2.07 25.66 -17.47
N MET A 111 -1.01 25.73 -16.66
CA MET A 111 0.24 25.04 -16.94
C MET A 111 0.17 23.57 -16.52
N GLU A 112 0.43 22.65 -17.45
CA GLU A 112 0.56 21.22 -17.13
C GLU A 112 1.78 21.00 -16.23
N TYR A 113 1.53 20.32 -15.09
CA TYR A 113 2.60 20.02 -14.15
C TYR A 113 2.84 18.52 -13.95
N VAL A 114 1.90 17.67 -14.36
CA VAL A 114 2.05 16.22 -14.35
C VAL A 114 1.27 15.61 -15.50
N SER A 115 1.83 14.60 -16.13
CA SER A 115 1.16 13.76 -17.11
C SER A 115 1.57 12.31 -16.97
N ILE A 116 0.59 11.42 -17.02
CA ILE A 116 0.76 9.98 -16.79
C ILE A 116 0.03 9.21 -17.88
N MET A 117 0.74 8.31 -18.56
CA MET A 117 0.17 7.30 -19.44
C MET A 117 -0.13 6.04 -18.65
N PHE A 118 -1.34 5.54 -18.74
CA PHE A 118 -1.77 4.29 -18.09
C PHE A 118 -2.03 3.20 -19.12
N GLU A 119 -1.58 2.00 -18.81
CA GLU A 119 -1.98 0.75 -19.42
C GLU A 119 -2.55 -0.15 -18.32
N MET A 120 -3.65 -0.86 -18.60
CA MET A 120 -4.35 -1.68 -17.61
C MET A 120 -4.42 -3.13 -18.09
N LYS A 121 -3.93 -4.07 -17.26
CA LYS A 121 -3.87 -5.49 -17.62
C LYS A 121 -4.49 -6.38 -16.57
N ASN A 122 -5.49 -7.15 -17.00
CA ASN A 122 -6.15 -8.17 -16.20
C ASN A 122 -5.75 -9.58 -16.70
N GLU A 123 -5.70 -10.56 -15.83
CA GLU A 123 -5.45 -11.96 -16.21
C GLU A 123 -6.51 -12.51 -17.16
N GLY A 124 -7.76 -12.02 -17.08
CA GLY A 124 -8.87 -12.42 -17.93
C GLY A 124 -8.78 -11.96 -19.40
N ASP A 125 -7.92 -10.97 -19.68
CA ASP A 125 -7.77 -10.41 -21.04
C ASP A 125 -6.79 -11.23 -21.90
N THR A 126 -6.24 -12.31 -21.37
CA THR A 126 -5.18 -13.07 -22.02
C THR A 126 -5.68 -14.41 -22.57
N THR A 127 -5.57 -14.55 -23.89
CA THR A 127 -5.65 -15.85 -24.58
C THR A 127 -4.53 -16.76 -24.08
N ALA A 128 -4.79 -18.06 -23.97
CA ALA A 128 -3.94 -19.26 -23.73
C ALA A 128 -2.46 -19.14 -23.26
N THR A 129 -1.82 -17.97 -23.38
CA THR A 129 -0.42 -17.73 -22.96
C THR A 129 -0.38 -16.77 -21.79
N LYS A 130 0.22 -17.18 -20.67
CA LYS A 130 0.43 -16.29 -19.50
C LYS A 130 1.39 -15.17 -19.90
N HIS A 131 0.89 -13.94 -20.02
CA HIS A 131 1.72 -12.77 -20.19
C HIS A 131 2.32 -12.31 -18.88
N LYS A 132 3.52 -11.71 -18.96
CA LYS A 132 4.20 -11.06 -17.85
C LYS A 132 4.06 -9.55 -17.96
N ASN A 133 4.21 -8.87 -16.83
CA ASN A 133 4.20 -7.41 -16.81
C ASN A 133 5.24 -6.80 -17.74
N GLU A 134 6.42 -7.42 -17.83
CA GLU A 134 7.52 -6.97 -18.68
C GLU A 134 7.20 -6.93 -20.18
N ASP A 135 6.25 -7.74 -20.65
CA ASP A 135 5.86 -7.82 -22.05
C ASP A 135 5.21 -6.50 -22.53
N PHE A 136 4.67 -5.71 -21.59
CA PHE A 136 3.97 -4.46 -21.88
C PHE A 136 4.83 -3.22 -21.75
N PHE A 137 6.01 -3.30 -21.13
CA PHE A 137 6.83 -2.12 -20.83
C PHE A 137 7.27 -1.35 -22.07
N ALA A 138 7.74 -2.07 -23.10
CA ALA A 138 8.24 -1.43 -24.33
C ALA A 138 7.12 -0.67 -25.07
N LYS A 139 5.92 -1.27 -25.13
CA LYS A 139 4.74 -0.63 -25.73
C LYS A 139 4.35 0.61 -24.92
N LEU A 140 4.21 0.47 -23.60
CA LEU A 140 3.79 1.55 -22.72
C LEU A 140 4.78 2.73 -22.74
N ASP A 141 6.08 2.46 -22.80
CA ASP A 141 7.10 3.54 -22.92
C ASP A 141 7.02 4.27 -24.26
N LYS A 142 6.74 3.54 -25.34
CA LYS A 142 6.49 4.12 -26.66
C LYS A 142 5.25 5.01 -26.62
N ASP A 143 4.14 4.52 -26.08
CA ASP A 143 2.88 5.27 -25.97
C ASP A 143 3.07 6.53 -25.12
N ARG A 144 3.74 6.42 -23.95
CA ARG A 144 4.11 7.55 -23.09
C ARG A 144 4.89 8.62 -23.88
N THR A 145 5.90 8.20 -24.62
CA THR A 145 6.78 9.11 -25.36
C THR A 145 6.03 9.79 -26.49
N THR A 146 5.24 9.04 -27.25
CA THR A 146 4.43 9.53 -28.37
C THR A 146 3.40 10.56 -27.90
N LYS A 147 2.73 10.30 -26.77
CA LYS A 147 1.74 11.22 -26.20
C LYS A 147 2.34 12.33 -25.33
N GLY A 148 3.66 12.40 -25.19
CA GLY A 148 4.36 13.43 -24.41
C GLY A 148 4.07 13.36 -22.92
N CYS A 149 3.75 12.17 -22.38
CA CYS A 149 3.51 11.99 -20.95
C CYS A 149 4.83 11.85 -20.19
N GLU A 150 4.86 12.41 -18.98
CA GLU A 150 6.06 12.38 -18.13
C GLU A 150 6.28 11.01 -17.50
N TYR A 151 5.21 10.38 -17.06
CA TYR A 151 5.23 9.08 -16.38
C TYR A 151 4.49 8.02 -17.18
N ALA A 152 4.87 6.75 -16.96
CA ALA A 152 4.18 5.58 -17.46
C ALA A 152 3.78 4.69 -16.28
N VAL A 153 2.55 4.20 -16.26
CA VAL A 153 2.05 3.35 -15.17
C VAL A 153 1.29 2.16 -15.75
N LEU A 154 1.78 0.97 -15.45
CA LEU A 154 1.09 -0.27 -15.72
C LEU A 154 0.26 -0.65 -14.47
N VAL A 155 -1.06 -0.57 -14.56
CA VAL A 155 -1.97 -1.10 -13.53
C VAL A 155 -2.26 -2.56 -13.86
N SER A 156 -1.79 -3.47 -13.03
CA SER A 156 -1.75 -4.89 -13.41
C SER A 156 -2.23 -5.82 -12.31
N LEU A 157 -3.01 -6.82 -12.74
CA LEU A 157 -3.35 -8.02 -11.99
C LEU A 157 -2.55 -9.25 -12.44
N LEU A 158 -1.71 -9.11 -13.47
CA LEU A 158 -0.84 -10.18 -13.93
C LEU A 158 0.14 -10.60 -12.83
N GLU A 159 0.65 -11.82 -12.95
CA GLU A 159 1.65 -12.37 -12.03
C GLU A 159 1.20 -12.26 -10.56
N ALA A 160 0.00 -12.76 -10.26
CA ALA A 160 -0.63 -12.69 -8.93
C ALA A 160 0.22 -13.34 -7.83
N ASP A 161 1.08 -14.30 -8.19
CA ASP A 161 1.96 -15.04 -7.28
C ASP A 161 3.33 -14.34 -7.09
N SER A 162 3.59 -13.22 -7.78
CA SER A 162 4.85 -12.49 -7.66
C SER A 162 4.89 -11.64 -6.39
N GLU A 163 5.79 -11.98 -5.46
CA GLU A 163 6.03 -11.19 -4.25
C GLU A 163 6.38 -9.74 -4.59
N LEU A 164 7.24 -9.53 -5.61
CA LEU A 164 7.66 -8.21 -6.04
C LEU A 164 6.47 -7.30 -6.39
N TYR A 165 5.55 -7.78 -7.25
CA TYR A 165 4.41 -6.96 -7.66
C TYR A 165 3.33 -6.87 -6.58
N ASN A 166 3.29 -7.81 -5.64
CA ASN A 166 2.37 -7.78 -4.51
C ASN A 166 2.77 -6.78 -3.41
N GLU A 167 3.99 -6.23 -3.46
CA GLU A 167 4.38 -5.06 -2.65
C GLU A 167 3.55 -3.81 -2.96
N GLY A 168 2.86 -3.79 -4.11
CA GLY A 168 1.86 -2.79 -4.47
C GLY A 168 2.32 -1.77 -5.49
N ILE A 169 3.43 -1.08 -5.29
CA ILE A 169 4.04 -0.12 -6.22
C ILE A 169 5.48 -0.56 -6.48
N VAL A 170 5.77 -0.88 -7.74
CA VAL A 170 7.12 -1.30 -8.18
C VAL A 170 7.67 -0.25 -9.13
N ASP A 171 8.82 0.32 -8.78
CA ASP A 171 9.55 1.24 -9.65
C ASP A 171 10.42 0.45 -10.62
N VAL A 172 10.12 0.55 -11.91
CA VAL A 172 10.88 -0.07 -13.00
C VAL A 172 11.69 0.97 -13.80
N SER A 173 11.93 2.15 -13.22
CA SER A 173 12.67 3.26 -13.83
C SER A 173 14.12 2.93 -14.17
N TYR A 174 14.67 1.87 -13.59
CA TYR A 174 15.99 1.32 -13.95
C TYR A 174 16.03 0.80 -15.40
N ARG A 175 14.89 0.41 -15.95
CA ARG A 175 14.77 -0.13 -17.31
C ARG A 175 14.08 0.85 -18.25
N TYR A 176 13.00 1.49 -17.80
CA TYR A 176 12.22 2.49 -18.54
C TYR A 176 11.98 3.70 -17.67
N ARG A 177 12.55 4.82 -18.03
CA ARG A 177 12.55 6.04 -17.22
C ARG A 177 11.13 6.44 -16.79
N LYS A 178 10.94 6.70 -15.47
CA LYS A 178 9.66 7.15 -14.88
C LYS A 178 8.50 6.18 -15.12
N MET A 179 8.79 4.88 -15.09
CA MET A 179 7.79 3.83 -15.24
C MET A 179 7.58 3.08 -13.93
N PHE A 180 6.30 2.81 -13.64
CA PHE A 180 5.86 2.08 -12.45
C PHE A 180 4.90 0.97 -12.83
N VAL A 181 4.95 -0.13 -12.07
CA VAL A 181 3.92 -1.18 -12.08
C VAL A 181 3.18 -1.13 -10.76
N VAL A 182 1.85 -1.10 -10.79
CA VAL A 182 1.05 -0.99 -9.57
C VAL A 182 -0.10 -1.99 -9.55
N ARG A 183 -0.43 -2.45 -8.35
CA ARG A 183 -1.70 -3.14 -8.13
C ARG A 183 -2.84 -2.11 -8.10
N PRO A 184 -4.07 -2.48 -8.50
CA PRO A 184 -5.19 -1.54 -8.63
C PRO A 184 -5.49 -0.72 -7.37
N GLN A 185 -5.32 -1.30 -6.18
CA GLN A 185 -5.53 -0.60 -4.92
C GLN A 185 -4.55 0.56 -4.70
N PHE A 186 -3.42 0.59 -5.41
CA PHE A 186 -2.42 1.65 -5.34
C PHE A 186 -2.52 2.67 -6.48
N PHE A 187 -3.50 2.53 -7.37
CA PHE A 187 -3.74 3.45 -8.48
C PHE A 187 -3.89 4.89 -8.01
N MET A 188 -4.86 5.17 -7.13
CA MET A 188 -5.08 6.52 -6.60
C MET A 188 -3.94 7.03 -5.71
N PRO A 189 -3.38 6.24 -4.79
CA PRO A 189 -2.18 6.61 -4.03
C PRO A 189 -1.00 7.02 -4.92
N LEU A 190 -0.74 6.31 -6.03
CA LEU A 190 0.34 6.67 -6.94
C LEU A 190 0.07 7.99 -7.66
N ILE A 191 -1.16 8.22 -8.17
CA ILE A 191 -1.54 9.51 -8.78
C ILE A 191 -1.27 10.64 -7.78
N SER A 192 -1.73 10.50 -6.54
CA SER A 192 -1.52 11.51 -5.49
C SER A 192 -0.03 11.77 -5.23
N LEU A 193 0.78 10.72 -5.14
CA LEU A 193 2.22 10.83 -4.93
C LEU A 193 2.91 11.58 -6.07
N LEU A 194 2.64 11.18 -7.32
CA LEU A 194 3.24 11.80 -8.49
C LEU A 194 2.78 13.26 -8.66
N THR A 195 1.52 13.54 -8.41
CA THR A 195 0.95 14.89 -8.43
C THR A 195 1.64 15.80 -7.42
N GLN A 196 1.78 15.35 -6.17
CA GLN A 196 2.45 16.12 -5.12
C GLN A 196 3.94 16.36 -5.43
N ALA A 197 4.64 15.33 -5.92
CA ALA A 197 6.04 15.44 -6.31
C ALA A 197 6.22 16.44 -7.46
N SER A 198 5.34 16.39 -8.45
CA SER A 198 5.37 17.29 -9.61
C SER A 198 5.03 18.73 -9.24
N LYS A 199 4.04 18.97 -8.36
CA LYS A 199 3.74 20.31 -7.82
C LYS A 199 4.95 20.94 -7.14
N LYS A 200 5.60 20.22 -6.25
CA LYS A 200 6.83 20.69 -5.61
C LYS A 200 7.96 20.98 -6.61
N SER A 201 8.11 20.13 -7.63
CA SER A 201 9.12 20.35 -8.67
C SER A 201 8.89 21.66 -9.44
N ILE A 202 7.64 22.02 -9.70
CA ILE A 202 7.31 23.30 -10.36
C ILE A 202 7.57 24.49 -9.45
N GLU A 203 7.20 24.41 -8.18
CA GLU A 203 7.50 25.44 -7.19
C GLU A 203 9.02 25.72 -7.17
N TYR A 204 9.83 24.69 -7.07
CA TYR A 204 11.29 24.83 -7.14
C TYR A 204 11.80 25.40 -8.47
N LYS A 205 11.20 25.00 -9.62
CA LYS A 205 11.57 25.58 -10.91
C LYS A 205 11.22 27.07 -11.01
N ARG A 206 10.09 27.49 -10.43
CA ARG A 206 9.68 28.90 -10.35
C ARG A 206 10.67 29.69 -9.48
N GLU A 207 10.97 29.18 -8.30
CA GLU A 207 11.96 29.78 -7.39
C GLU A 207 13.34 29.88 -8.03
N LEU A 208 13.77 28.84 -8.76
CA LEU A 208 15.03 28.83 -9.50
C LEU A 208 15.05 29.92 -10.59
N ASN A 209 13.96 30.10 -11.33
CA ASN A 209 13.86 31.12 -12.36
C ASN A 209 13.95 32.54 -11.74
N ILE A 210 13.25 32.76 -10.63
CA ILE A 210 13.33 34.01 -9.88
C ILE A 210 14.76 34.25 -9.38
N ALA A 211 15.38 33.23 -8.77
CA ALA A 211 16.75 33.32 -8.29
C ALA A 211 17.78 33.58 -9.42
N ARG A 212 17.58 32.94 -10.60
CA ARG A 212 18.41 33.22 -11.78
C ARG A 212 18.27 34.65 -12.28
N GLN A 213 17.05 35.20 -12.27
CA GLN A 213 16.81 36.61 -12.63
C GLN A 213 17.43 37.58 -11.61
N GLN A 214 17.59 37.17 -10.35
CA GLN A 214 18.17 37.97 -9.27
C GLN A 214 19.68 37.76 -9.07
N SER A 215 20.38 37.06 -9.98
CA SER A 215 21.83 36.76 -9.89
C SER A 215 22.23 35.98 -8.62
N VAL A 216 21.37 35.14 -8.07
CA VAL A 216 21.66 34.31 -6.90
C VAL A 216 22.33 33.01 -7.34
N ASP A 217 23.33 32.56 -6.59
CA ASP A 217 24.20 31.41 -6.83
C ASP A 217 23.42 30.12 -7.16
N VAL A 218 23.37 29.77 -8.43
CA VAL A 218 22.63 28.62 -8.99
C VAL A 218 23.20 27.28 -8.47
N THR A 219 24.48 27.24 -8.16
CA THR A 219 25.20 26.01 -7.73
C THR A 219 24.61 25.46 -6.43
N ARG A 220 24.27 26.35 -5.50
CA ARG A 220 23.69 25.95 -4.20
C ARG A 220 22.29 25.37 -4.30
N PHE A 221 21.56 25.77 -5.32
CA PHE A 221 20.22 25.26 -5.59
C PHE A 221 20.23 23.88 -6.26
N GLU A 222 21.17 23.66 -7.20
CA GLU A 222 21.37 22.35 -7.80
C GLU A 222 21.76 21.30 -6.75
N GLU A 223 22.59 21.67 -5.78
CA GLU A 223 22.93 20.83 -4.62
C GLU A 223 21.69 20.53 -3.75
N GLN A 224 20.85 21.52 -3.49
CA GLN A 224 19.61 21.35 -2.71
C GLN A 224 18.58 20.48 -3.44
N LEU A 225 18.45 20.63 -4.76
CA LEU A 225 17.56 19.82 -5.58
C LEU A 225 18.01 18.35 -5.60
N GLU A 226 19.31 18.11 -5.71
CA GLU A 226 19.85 16.75 -5.68
C GLU A 226 19.77 16.14 -4.27
N ALA A 227 19.97 16.93 -3.22
CA ALA A 227 19.75 16.51 -1.83
C ALA A 227 18.27 16.17 -1.57
N PHE A 228 17.34 16.97 -2.10
CA PHE A 228 15.91 16.70 -2.04
C PHE A 228 15.55 15.39 -2.78
N ARG A 229 16.03 15.22 -4.00
CA ARG A 229 15.83 14.02 -4.81
C ARG A 229 16.35 12.77 -4.11
N THR A 230 17.53 12.87 -3.50
CA THR A 230 18.14 11.80 -2.72
C THR A 230 17.37 11.54 -1.43
N GLY A 231 16.95 12.59 -0.72
CA GLY A 231 16.14 12.52 0.49
C GLY A 231 14.76 11.91 0.25
N PHE A 232 14.12 12.30 -0.84
CA PHE A 232 12.83 11.74 -1.26
C PHE A 232 12.94 10.25 -1.59
N GLY A 233 13.97 9.86 -2.37
CA GLY A 233 14.22 8.44 -2.68
C GLY A 233 14.50 7.61 -1.42
N ARG A 234 15.20 8.19 -0.43
CA ARG A 234 15.44 7.53 0.86
C ARG A 234 14.18 7.40 1.68
N ASN A 235 13.37 8.44 1.76
CA ASN A 235 12.10 8.42 2.52
C ASN A 235 11.08 7.48 1.89
N TYR A 236 11.02 7.43 0.56
CA TYR A 236 10.19 6.46 -0.17
C TYR A 236 10.60 5.02 0.13
N ARG A 237 11.92 4.74 0.07
CA ARG A 237 12.45 3.41 0.39
C ARG A 237 12.16 3.03 1.84
N LEU A 238 12.40 3.95 2.77
CA LEU A 238 12.13 3.73 4.20
C LEU A 238 10.64 3.50 4.48
N ALA A 239 9.75 4.23 3.80
CA ALA A 239 8.31 4.01 3.90
C ALA A 239 7.90 2.65 3.31
N SER A 240 8.45 2.27 2.16
CA SER A 240 8.23 0.97 1.53
C SER A 240 8.71 -0.18 2.41
N GLU A 241 9.94 -0.07 2.97
CA GLU A 241 10.49 -1.06 3.89
C GLU A 241 9.67 -1.20 5.18
N LYS A 242 9.21 -0.08 5.75
CA LYS A 242 8.33 -0.10 6.93
C LYS A 242 6.96 -0.70 6.63
N PHE A 243 6.42 -0.44 5.43
CA PHE A 243 5.15 -1.00 4.99
C PHE A 243 5.28 -2.52 4.78
N LYS A 244 6.39 -2.95 4.15
CA LYS A 244 6.71 -4.38 4.00
C LYS A 244 6.87 -5.07 5.35
N ALA A 245 7.65 -4.47 6.26
CA ALA A 245 7.83 -5.00 7.61
C ALA A 245 6.49 -5.09 8.38
N ALA A 246 5.59 -4.14 8.20
CA ALA A 246 4.26 -4.18 8.81
C ALA A 246 3.40 -5.31 8.22
N ILE A 247 3.45 -5.53 6.89
CA ILE A 247 2.77 -6.64 6.22
C ILE A 247 3.34 -7.98 6.71
N ASP A 248 4.66 -8.12 6.76
CA ASP A 248 5.33 -9.34 7.25
C ASP A 248 4.96 -9.64 8.71
N GLU A 249 4.80 -8.61 9.55
CA GLU A 249 4.39 -8.77 10.95
C GLU A 249 2.91 -9.18 11.08
N ILE A 250 2.06 -8.64 10.22
CA ILE A 250 0.66 -9.07 10.10
C ILE A 250 0.58 -10.52 9.67
N ASP A 251 1.33 -10.94 8.67
CA ASP A 251 1.34 -12.32 8.17
C ASP A 251 1.87 -13.29 9.21
N LYS A 252 2.93 -12.95 9.95
CA LYS A 252 3.42 -13.73 11.09
C LYS A 252 2.38 -13.84 12.19
N SER A 253 1.67 -12.75 12.48
CA SER A 253 0.61 -12.72 13.48
C SER A 253 -0.57 -13.61 13.08
N ILE A 254 -0.96 -13.60 11.79
CA ILE A 254 -1.98 -14.49 11.24
C ILE A 254 -1.56 -15.96 11.38
N LEU A 255 -0.31 -16.27 11.05
CA LEU A 255 0.23 -17.63 11.14
C LEU A 255 0.29 -18.13 12.60
N HIS A 256 0.68 -17.24 13.53
CA HIS A 256 0.70 -17.54 14.96
C HIS A 256 -0.70 -17.76 15.53
N LEU A 257 -1.67 -16.95 15.14
CA LEU A 257 -3.08 -17.09 15.52
C LEU A 257 -3.70 -18.39 14.98
N ASN A 258 -3.36 -18.77 13.76
CA ASN A 258 -3.82 -20.05 13.19
C ASN A 258 -3.26 -21.24 13.97
N LYS A 259 -1.98 -21.21 14.37
CA LYS A 259 -1.37 -22.26 15.22
C LYS A 259 -2.03 -22.34 16.60
N ILE A 260 -2.32 -21.20 17.22
CA ILE A 260 -3.03 -21.17 18.53
C ILE A 260 -4.44 -21.72 18.38
N LYS A 261 -5.15 -21.37 17.29
CA LYS A 261 -6.48 -21.91 17.00
C LYS A 261 -6.46 -23.42 16.83
N GLU A 262 -5.50 -23.96 16.08
CA GLU A 262 -5.33 -25.42 15.89
C GLU A 262 -4.99 -26.12 17.22
N ALA A 263 -4.14 -25.52 18.06
CA ALA A 263 -3.79 -26.06 19.36
C ALA A 263 -4.98 -26.06 20.34
N LEU A 264 -5.86 -25.06 20.26
CA LEU A 264 -7.07 -24.98 21.10
C LEU A 264 -8.18 -25.93 20.64
N ILE A 265 -8.32 -26.17 19.32
CA ILE A 265 -9.31 -27.10 18.76
C ILE A 265 -8.82 -28.57 18.90
N GLY A 266 -7.50 -28.82 18.90
CA GLY A 266 -6.92 -30.17 19.01
C GLY A 266 -6.70 -30.64 20.46
N SER A 267 -7.13 -29.88 21.49
CA SER A 267 -7.00 -30.22 22.91
C SER A 267 -8.34 -30.66 23.55
N GLU A 268 -9.37 -30.96 22.74
CA GLU A 268 -10.55 -31.74 23.13
C GLU A 268 -10.30 -33.26 22.79
#